data_7f0ff5798ea5a73a64e7484703f51137
#
_entry.id   7f0ff5798ea5a73a64e7484703f51137
#
_cell.length_a   1.000
_cell.length_b   1.000
_cell.length_c   1.000
_cell.angle_alpha   90.00
_cell.angle_beta   90.00
_cell.angle_gamma   90.00
#
_symmetry.space_group_name_H-M   'P 1'
#
loop_
_entity.id
_entity.type
_entity.pdbx_description
1 polymer ?
#
loop_
_entity_poly.entity_id
_entity_poly.type
_entity_poly.pdbx_seq_one_letter_code
_entity_poly.pdbx_strand_id
1 'polypeptide(L)'
;MQIRLVSTGKKRFLQLLLLADEQESMIDRYLERGDLYVMYDKLFTEPVAVAVVTDEGKGIRELKNLAVAPHWQRKGYGRQMVEYLCQRYQNVCHTLTVGTGDSHMTISFYQNCGFVYSHNGA
;
A
#
# COMPACT_ATOMS: atom_id res chain seq x y z
N MET A 1 -5.67 -7.45 13.98
CA MET A 1 -5.12 -7.62 12.62
C MET A 1 -3.62 -7.52 12.65
N GLN A 2 -2.92 -8.30 11.86
CA GLN A 2 -1.47 -8.20 11.73
C GLN A 2 -1.09 -7.94 10.29
N ILE A 3 -0.07 -7.09 10.11
CA ILE A 3 0.44 -6.74 8.79
C ILE A 3 1.86 -7.28 8.69
N ARG A 4 2.14 -7.99 7.61
CA ARG A 4 3.44 -8.60 7.37
C ARG A 4 4.00 -8.21 6.02
N LEU A 5 5.31 -8.03 5.96
CA LEU A 5 6.04 -7.86 4.70
C LEU A 5 6.26 -9.23 4.08
N VAL A 6 5.84 -9.40 2.83
CA VAL A 6 5.96 -10.65 2.09
C VAL A 6 7.05 -10.48 1.04
N SER A 7 8.09 -11.30 1.11
CA SER A 7 9.26 -11.18 0.24
C SER A 7 9.30 -12.22 -0.87
N THR A 8 8.58 -13.32 -0.73
CA THR A 8 8.56 -14.41 -1.73
C THR A 8 7.14 -14.88 -1.97
N GLY A 9 6.92 -15.47 -3.15
CA GLY A 9 5.62 -16.01 -3.50
C GLY A 9 4.54 -14.93 -3.59
N LYS A 10 4.90 -13.74 -4.02
CA LYS A 10 4.00 -12.58 -4.02
C LYS A 10 2.77 -12.78 -4.90
N LYS A 11 2.91 -13.55 -5.99
CA LYS A 11 1.81 -13.81 -6.92
C LYS A 11 0.66 -14.62 -6.30
N ARG A 12 0.88 -15.26 -5.17
CA ARG A 12 -0.22 -15.98 -4.50
C ARG A 12 -1.31 -15.02 -4.01
N PHE A 13 -1.02 -13.71 -3.97
CA PHE A 13 -2.00 -12.69 -3.59
C PHE A 13 -2.61 -11.98 -4.80
N LEU A 14 -2.44 -12.55 -6.00
CA LEU A 14 -2.89 -11.91 -7.24
C LEU A 14 -4.37 -11.55 -7.23
N GLN A 15 -5.22 -12.41 -6.67
CA GLN A 15 -6.67 -12.16 -6.66
C GLN A 15 -7.02 -10.86 -5.92
N LEU A 16 -6.33 -10.58 -4.81
CA LEU A 16 -6.53 -9.33 -4.10
C LEU A 16 -5.95 -8.15 -4.87
N LEU A 17 -4.76 -8.31 -5.43
CA LEU A 17 -4.11 -7.24 -6.18
C LEU A 17 -4.95 -6.81 -7.39
N LEU A 18 -5.64 -7.75 -8.03
CA LEU A 18 -6.50 -7.46 -9.17
C LEU A 18 -7.72 -6.61 -8.81
N LEU A 19 -8.09 -6.54 -7.54
CA LEU A 19 -9.20 -5.68 -7.11
C LEU A 19 -8.87 -4.19 -7.30
N ALA A 20 -7.60 -3.82 -7.16
CA ALA A 20 -7.16 -2.43 -7.30
C ALA A 20 -6.56 -2.14 -8.67
N ASP A 21 -6.02 -3.14 -9.34
CA ASP A 21 -5.40 -3.00 -10.65
C ASP A 21 -5.85 -4.18 -11.50
N GLU A 22 -6.72 -3.94 -12.45
CA GLU A 22 -7.43 -4.99 -13.16
C GLU A 22 -6.59 -5.81 -14.11
N GLN A 23 -5.36 -5.39 -14.41
CA GLN A 23 -4.49 -6.06 -15.36
C GLN A 23 -3.27 -6.65 -14.69
N GLU A 24 -3.12 -7.97 -14.80
CA GLU A 24 -1.96 -8.65 -14.24
C GLU A 24 -0.65 -8.13 -14.82
N SER A 25 -0.62 -7.78 -16.10
CA SER A 25 0.57 -7.23 -16.74
C SER A 25 1.03 -5.93 -16.10
N MET A 26 0.11 -5.13 -15.61
CA MET A 26 0.44 -3.90 -14.88
C MET A 26 0.99 -4.21 -13.50
N ILE A 27 0.38 -5.17 -12.82
CA ILE A 27 0.85 -5.63 -11.51
C ILE A 27 2.29 -6.16 -11.61
N ASP A 28 2.59 -6.90 -12.68
CA ASP A 28 3.93 -7.46 -12.90
C ASP A 28 5.01 -6.39 -13.00
N ARG A 29 4.65 -5.16 -13.36
CA ARG A 29 5.62 -4.07 -13.47
C ARG A 29 6.18 -3.61 -12.13
N TYR A 30 5.44 -3.80 -11.06
CA TYR A 30 5.86 -3.26 -9.75
C TYR A 30 5.92 -4.29 -8.63
N LEU A 31 5.31 -5.47 -8.80
CA LEU A 31 5.14 -6.39 -7.68
C LEU A 31 6.48 -6.92 -7.15
N GLU A 32 7.35 -7.40 -8.03
CA GLU A 32 8.60 -8.00 -7.58
C GLU A 32 9.58 -6.98 -7.02
N ARG A 33 9.62 -5.78 -7.59
CA ARG A 33 10.52 -4.73 -7.08
C ARG A 33 9.96 -3.98 -5.90
N GLY A 34 8.67 -4.13 -5.63
CA GLY A 34 8.01 -3.41 -4.55
C GLY A 34 8.01 -4.18 -3.24
N ASP A 35 7.64 -3.47 -2.19
CA ASP A 35 7.38 -4.07 -0.89
C ASP A 35 5.91 -4.44 -0.82
N LEU A 36 5.63 -5.73 -0.68
CA LEU A 36 4.25 -6.22 -0.54
C LEU A 36 3.94 -6.42 0.94
N TYR A 37 2.91 -5.74 1.40
CA TYR A 37 2.38 -5.88 2.75
C TYR A 37 1.04 -6.58 2.70
N VAL A 38 0.86 -7.55 3.58
CA VAL A 38 -0.39 -8.30 3.67
C VAL A 38 -0.93 -8.21 5.09
N MET A 39 -2.18 -7.80 5.21
CA MET A 39 -2.90 -7.75 6.48
C MET A 39 -3.67 -9.05 6.64
N TYR A 40 -3.52 -9.69 7.80
CA TYR A 40 -4.20 -10.94 8.11
C TYR A 40 -5.17 -10.75 9.28
N ASP A 41 -6.20 -11.57 9.31
CA ASP A 41 -7.11 -11.63 10.45
C ASP A 41 -6.36 -12.19 11.68
N LYS A 42 -7.03 -12.15 12.84
CA LYS A 42 -6.41 -12.54 14.11
C LYS A 42 -5.90 -13.97 14.14
N LEU A 43 -6.50 -14.85 13.36
CA LEU A 43 -6.12 -16.25 13.32
C LEU A 43 -5.16 -16.58 12.19
N PHE A 44 -4.76 -15.58 11.40
CA PHE A 44 -3.92 -15.77 10.21
C PHE A 44 -4.53 -16.75 9.20
N THR A 45 -5.87 -16.84 9.17
CA THR A 45 -6.56 -17.78 8.31
C THR A 45 -6.76 -17.25 6.90
N GLU A 46 -6.87 -15.92 6.75
CA GLU A 46 -7.05 -15.35 5.41
C GLU A 46 -6.47 -13.95 5.32
N PRO A 47 -5.99 -13.57 4.12
CA PRO A 47 -5.55 -12.20 3.89
C PRO A 47 -6.76 -11.26 3.81
N VAL A 48 -6.68 -10.16 4.54
CA VAL A 48 -7.72 -9.15 4.63
C VAL A 48 -7.48 -8.02 3.64
N ALA A 49 -6.21 -7.64 3.48
CA ALA A 49 -5.83 -6.52 2.62
C ALA A 49 -4.40 -6.68 2.16
N VAL A 50 -4.09 -6.07 1.02
CA VAL A 50 -2.72 -6.03 0.48
C VAL A 50 -2.38 -4.61 0.09
N ALA A 51 -1.07 -4.30 0.11
CA ALA A 51 -0.54 -3.03 -0.36
C ALA A 51 0.84 -3.25 -0.95
N VAL A 52 1.15 -2.56 -2.05
CA VAL A 52 2.48 -2.60 -2.66
C VAL A 52 3.03 -1.18 -2.72
N VAL A 53 4.23 -1.00 -2.16
CA VAL A 53 4.92 0.27 -2.15
C VAL A 53 6.24 0.12 -2.88
N THR A 54 6.53 1.04 -3.80
CA THR A 54 7.76 1.03 -4.57
C THR A 54 8.63 2.22 -4.19
N ASP A 55 9.96 2.03 -4.32
CA ASP A 55 10.93 3.09 -4.20
C ASP A 55 11.09 3.75 -5.56
N GLU A 56 10.73 5.03 -5.66
CA GLU A 56 10.81 5.78 -6.92
C GLU A 56 12.06 6.67 -6.97
N GLY A 57 12.94 6.55 -5.99
CA GLY A 57 14.17 7.32 -5.92
C GLY A 57 13.96 8.69 -5.30
N LYS A 58 15.07 9.35 -4.94
CA LYS A 58 15.09 10.72 -4.42
C LYS A 58 14.23 10.92 -3.16
N GLY A 59 14.11 9.87 -2.35
CA GLY A 59 13.32 9.94 -1.14
C GLY A 59 11.81 9.87 -1.35
N ILE A 60 11.37 9.42 -2.51
CA ILE A 60 9.96 9.29 -2.86
C ILE A 60 9.59 7.82 -2.97
N ARG A 61 8.51 7.44 -2.30
CA ARG A 61 7.90 6.12 -2.45
C ARG A 61 6.48 6.26 -2.94
N GLU A 62 5.98 5.23 -3.60
CA GLU A 62 4.65 5.28 -4.19
C GLU A 62 3.85 4.04 -3.79
N LEU A 63 2.63 4.27 -3.34
CA LEU A 63 1.67 3.19 -3.09
C LEU A 63 1.05 2.81 -4.44
N LYS A 64 1.47 1.68 -4.99
CA LYS A 64 1.06 1.22 -6.31
C LYS A 64 -0.25 0.44 -6.29
N ASN A 65 -0.55 -0.20 -5.18
CA ASN A 65 -1.73 -1.06 -5.07
C ASN A 65 -2.18 -1.08 -3.61
N LEU A 66 -3.47 -0.90 -3.39
CA LEU A 66 -4.09 -1.06 -2.08
C LEU A 66 -5.45 -1.68 -2.31
N ALA A 67 -5.64 -2.88 -1.80
CA ALA A 67 -6.89 -3.60 -1.97
C ALA A 67 -7.31 -4.25 -0.65
N VAL A 68 -8.60 -4.23 -0.39
CA VAL A 68 -9.22 -4.91 0.76
C VAL A 68 -10.14 -5.99 0.22
N ALA A 69 -10.05 -7.19 0.77
CA ALA A 69 -10.90 -8.30 0.36
C ALA A 69 -12.38 -7.92 0.53
N PRO A 70 -13.26 -8.34 -0.40
CA PRO A 70 -14.67 -7.90 -0.37
C PRO A 70 -15.37 -8.12 0.96
N HIS A 71 -15.12 -9.24 1.60
CA HIS A 71 -15.71 -9.57 2.89
C HIS A 71 -15.31 -8.58 4.00
N TRP A 72 -14.17 -7.93 3.83
CA TRP A 72 -13.59 -7.05 4.85
C TRP A 72 -13.68 -5.56 4.50
N GLN A 73 -14.32 -5.21 3.40
CA GLN A 73 -14.46 -3.82 2.97
C GLN A 73 -15.42 -3.04 3.88
N ARG A 74 -15.26 -1.72 3.87
CA ARG A 74 -16.10 -0.76 4.61
C ARG A 74 -15.98 -0.91 6.12
N LYS A 75 -14.85 -1.44 6.60
CA LYS A 75 -14.58 -1.59 8.04
C LYS A 75 -13.35 -0.81 8.48
N GLY A 76 -12.78 0.00 7.59
CA GLY A 76 -11.64 0.85 7.91
C GLY A 76 -10.29 0.19 7.75
N TYR A 77 -10.20 -0.99 7.17
CA TYR A 77 -8.91 -1.69 7.05
C TYR A 77 -7.98 -1.08 6.02
N GLY A 78 -8.53 -0.52 4.92
CA GLY A 78 -7.70 0.21 3.97
C GLY A 78 -7.02 1.40 4.61
N ARG A 79 -7.75 2.13 5.43
CA ARG A 79 -7.21 3.26 6.18
C ARG A 79 -6.14 2.82 7.17
N GLN A 80 -6.38 1.71 7.88
CA GLN A 80 -5.39 1.16 8.81
C GLN A 80 -4.11 0.78 8.07
N MET A 81 -4.23 0.22 6.87
CA MET A 81 -3.07 -0.12 6.06
C MET A 81 -2.28 1.13 5.70
N VAL A 82 -2.94 2.20 5.25
CA VAL A 82 -2.26 3.46 4.91
C VAL A 82 -1.56 4.03 6.13
N GLU A 83 -2.21 4.04 7.28
CA GLU A 83 -1.59 4.54 8.51
C GLU A 83 -0.38 3.71 8.92
N TYR A 84 -0.45 2.39 8.77
CA TYR A 84 0.70 1.53 9.02
C TYR A 84 1.87 1.89 8.09
N LEU A 85 1.58 2.10 6.81
CA LEU A 85 2.62 2.46 5.85
C LEU A 85 3.25 3.81 6.17
N CYS A 86 2.45 4.77 6.60
CA CYS A 86 2.98 6.06 7.02
C CYS A 86 3.93 5.93 8.21
N GLN A 87 3.55 5.13 9.21
CA GLN A 87 4.42 4.87 10.35
C GLN A 87 5.72 4.19 9.93
N ARG A 88 5.61 3.24 9.00
CA ARG A 88 6.75 2.47 8.53
C ARG A 88 7.74 3.31 7.73
N TYR A 89 7.23 4.20 6.88
CA TYR A 89 8.08 4.92 5.92
C TYR A 89 8.47 6.33 6.34
N GLN A 90 7.94 6.85 7.43
CA GLN A 90 8.19 8.24 7.83
C GLN A 90 9.67 8.57 8.06
N ASN A 91 10.48 7.57 8.40
CA ASN A 91 11.92 7.75 8.59
C ASN A 91 12.75 7.18 7.44
N VAL A 92 12.11 6.68 6.38
CA VAL A 92 12.76 6.04 5.25
C VAL A 92 12.69 6.93 4.00
N CYS A 93 11.60 7.64 3.84
CA CYS A 93 11.43 8.56 2.71
C CYS A 93 10.78 9.85 3.22
N HIS A 94 10.85 10.91 2.40
CA HIS A 94 10.20 12.17 2.79
C HIS A 94 8.80 12.32 2.20
N THR A 95 8.44 11.50 1.21
CA THR A 95 7.15 11.61 0.53
C THR A 95 6.65 10.24 0.12
N LEU A 96 5.39 9.98 0.39
CA LEU A 96 4.67 8.81 -0.10
C LEU A 96 3.52 9.29 -0.98
N THR A 97 3.53 8.92 -2.25
CA THR A 97 2.45 9.28 -3.16
C THR A 97 1.46 8.13 -3.29
N VAL A 98 0.19 8.48 -3.40
CA VAL A 98 -0.89 7.50 -3.57
C VAL A 98 -1.65 7.89 -4.83
N GLY A 99 -1.57 7.05 -5.86
CA GLY A 99 -2.31 7.25 -7.08
C GLY A 99 -3.68 6.60 -6.97
N THR A 100 -4.73 7.37 -7.25
CA THR A 100 -6.10 6.85 -7.29
C THR A 100 -6.79 7.39 -8.52
N GLY A 101 -6.63 6.67 -9.65
CA GLY A 101 -7.22 7.12 -10.91
C GLY A 101 -6.64 8.46 -11.34
N ASP A 102 -7.50 9.47 -11.48
CA ASP A 102 -7.10 10.79 -11.95
C ASP A 102 -6.58 11.71 -10.85
N SER A 103 -6.59 11.26 -9.61
CA SER A 103 -6.11 12.08 -8.50
C SER A 103 -4.96 11.39 -7.79
N HIS A 104 -4.11 12.22 -7.19
CA HIS A 104 -2.99 11.75 -6.39
C HIS A 104 -3.06 12.38 -5.02
N MET A 105 -2.81 11.59 -4.01
CA MET A 105 -2.62 12.08 -2.66
C MET A 105 -1.14 12.01 -2.33
N THR A 106 -0.61 13.07 -1.76
CA THR A 106 0.79 13.13 -1.35
C THR A 106 0.84 13.18 0.17
N ILE A 107 1.65 12.31 0.76
CA ILE A 107 1.87 12.28 2.19
C ILE A 107 3.30 12.74 2.41
N SER A 108 3.47 13.88 3.07
CA SER A 108 4.79 14.43 3.38
C SER A 108 5.16 14.10 4.81
N PHE A 109 6.38 13.61 5.01
CA PHE A 109 6.89 13.24 6.32
C PHE A 109 7.85 14.32 6.81
N TYR A 110 7.53 14.88 7.97
CA TYR A 110 8.38 15.87 8.60
C TYR A 110 9.05 15.26 9.82
N GLN A 111 10.35 15.43 9.92
CA GLN A 111 11.12 14.88 11.03
C GLN A 111 10.55 15.40 12.36
N ASN A 112 10.21 14.46 13.25
CA ASN A 112 9.68 14.74 14.59
C ASN A 112 8.29 15.39 14.62
N CYS A 113 7.62 15.55 13.45
CA CYS A 113 6.32 16.23 13.39
C CYS A 113 5.23 15.33 12.79
N GLY A 114 5.56 14.06 12.50
CA GLY A 114 4.59 13.16 11.87
C GLY A 114 4.47 13.41 10.37
N PHE A 115 3.27 13.30 9.84
CA PHE A 115 3.05 13.39 8.41
C PHE A 115 1.79 14.20 8.09
N VAL A 116 1.76 14.74 6.89
CA VAL A 116 0.65 15.58 6.40
C VAL A 116 0.18 15.05 5.05
N TYR A 117 -1.12 15.01 4.87
CA TYR A 117 -1.75 14.60 3.61
C TYR A 117 -2.04 15.84 2.76
N SER A 118 -1.70 15.76 1.46
CA SER A 118 -2.01 16.81 0.50
C SER A 118 -2.62 16.18 -0.75
N HIS A 119 -3.67 16.80 -1.28
CA HIS A 119 -4.30 16.37 -2.52
C HIS A 119 -3.66 17.10 -3.68
N ASN A 120 -3.01 16.35 -4.58
CA ASN A 120 -2.46 16.86 -5.84
C ASN A 120 -3.23 16.18 -6.96
N GLY A 121 -4.24 16.82 -7.44
CA GLY A 121 -4.98 16.21 -8.52
C GLY A 121 -5.94 17.24 -9.07
N ALA A 122 -6.21 17.12 -10.30
CA ALA A 122 -7.14 18.03 -10.94
C ALA A 122 -8.55 17.81 -10.46
#